data_9c67aac699fe5120a539545c34d161cd
#
_entry.id   9c67aac699fe5120a539545c34d161cd
#
_cell.length_a   1.000
_cell.length_b   1.000
_cell.length_c   1.000
_cell.angle_alpha   90.00
_cell.angle_beta   90.00
_cell.angle_gamma   90.00
#
_symmetry.space_group_name_H-M   'P 1'
#
loop_
_entity.id
_entity.type
_entity.pdbx_description
1 polymer ?
#
loop_
_entity_poly.entity_id
_entity_poly.type
_entity_poly.pdbx_seq_one_letter_code
_entity_poly.pdbx_strand_id
1 'polypeptide(L)'
;LGVVCLTSNEEVNFLFAQKAKGEGRVSHLNVNLKSGSDGVTLAMLHKLGATLLFGRTRDLEVWSVRLKQEDAKLQILVLIDDSGGEPVLNDNTMDNLVLPFVFHQNKKVIPVNDGIKLKRNDRVTFLINLRREKEADNWFERNGWGIATL
;
A
#
# COMPACT_ATOMS: atom_id res chain seq x y z
N LEU A 1 14.24 3.67 -12.94
CA LEU A 1 13.58 4.78 -12.28
C LEU A 1 12.14 4.42 -11.97
N GLY A 2 11.71 4.61 -10.72
CA GLY A 2 10.34 4.42 -10.27
C GLY A 2 9.64 5.76 -10.07
N VAL A 3 8.33 5.81 -10.37
CA VAL A 3 7.48 6.98 -10.13
C VAL A 3 6.30 6.55 -9.25
N VAL A 4 5.98 7.39 -8.27
CA VAL A 4 4.85 7.23 -7.37
C VAL A 4 3.94 8.45 -7.52
N CYS A 5 2.68 8.21 -7.92
CA CYS A 5 1.66 9.24 -8.11
C CYS A 5 0.60 9.09 -7.01
N LEU A 6 0.62 9.97 -6.04
CA LEU A 6 -0.23 9.89 -4.84
C LEU A 6 -0.85 11.22 -4.40
N THR A 7 -1.17 12.10 -5.34
CA THR A 7 -1.97 13.28 -5.01
C THR A 7 -3.42 12.87 -4.70
N SER A 8 -4.20 13.76 -4.12
CA SER A 8 -5.62 13.53 -3.88
C SER A 8 -6.49 13.52 -5.15
N ASN A 9 -5.91 13.89 -6.29
CA ASN A 9 -6.59 13.93 -7.59
C ASN A 9 -6.15 12.77 -8.48
N GLU A 10 -7.03 11.79 -8.69
CA GLU A 10 -6.76 10.59 -9.48
C GLU A 10 -6.46 10.87 -10.94
N GLU A 11 -7.19 11.82 -11.54
CA GLU A 11 -6.98 12.18 -12.94
C GLU A 11 -5.60 12.79 -13.16
N VAL A 12 -5.16 13.64 -12.23
CA VAL A 12 -3.80 14.20 -12.24
C VAL A 12 -2.77 13.07 -12.06
N ASN A 13 -2.98 12.15 -11.14
CA ASN A 13 -2.09 11.00 -10.94
C ASN A 13 -1.96 10.17 -12.22
N PHE A 14 -3.09 9.91 -12.89
CA PHE A 14 -3.11 9.14 -14.14
C PHE A 14 -2.41 9.87 -15.29
N LEU A 15 -2.63 11.16 -15.44
CA LEU A 15 -1.96 11.99 -16.45
C LEU A 15 -0.44 12.03 -16.25
N PHE A 16 0.02 12.18 -15.02
CA PHE A 16 1.44 12.10 -14.70
C PHE A 16 2.03 10.73 -15.03
N ALA A 17 1.33 9.65 -14.71
CA ALA A 17 1.76 8.31 -15.04
C ALA A 17 1.86 8.09 -16.56
N GLN A 18 0.88 8.56 -17.34
CA GLN A 18 0.91 8.50 -18.79
C GLN A 18 2.12 9.26 -19.36
N LYS A 19 2.36 10.47 -18.87
CA LYS A 19 3.48 11.29 -19.32
C LYS A 19 4.82 10.62 -18.97
N ALA A 20 4.98 10.14 -17.75
CA ALA A 20 6.19 9.45 -17.31
C ALA A 20 6.47 8.21 -18.16
N LYS A 21 5.44 7.43 -18.50
CA LYS A 21 5.53 6.27 -19.39
C LYS A 21 5.98 6.67 -20.80
N GLY A 22 5.43 7.75 -21.34
CA GLY A 22 5.76 8.24 -22.68
C GLY A 22 7.20 8.71 -22.82
N GLU A 23 7.84 9.17 -21.74
CA GLU A 23 9.24 9.57 -21.74
C GLU A 23 10.24 8.39 -21.72
N GLY A 24 9.76 7.15 -21.58
CA GLY A 24 10.52 5.93 -21.83
C GLY A 24 11.61 5.56 -20.80
N ARG A 25 11.74 6.31 -19.72
CA ARG A 25 12.77 6.09 -18.68
C ARG A 25 12.25 5.48 -17.38
N VAL A 26 10.95 5.22 -17.31
CA VAL A 26 10.30 4.73 -16.09
C VAL A 26 10.03 3.24 -16.19
N SER A 27 10.62 2.46 -15.30
CA SER A 27 10.43 1.01 -15.22
C SER A 27 9.28 0.60 -14.28
N HIS A 28 8.97 1.44 -13.30
CA HIS A 28 7.96 1.16 -12.28
C HIS A 28 7.05 2.38 -12.08
N LEU A 29 5.77 2.20 -12.35
CA LEU A 29 4.73 3.20 -12.11
C LEU A 29 3.79 2.71 -11.03
N ASN A 30 3.68 3.46 -9.94
CA ASN A 30 2.77 3.18 -8.83
C ASN A 30 1.79 4.33 -8.71
N VAL A 31 0.49 4.05 -8.81
CA VAL A 31 -0.56 5.07 -8.83
C VAL A 31 -1.59 4.78 -7.77
N ASN A 32 -1.93 5.79 -6.96
CA ASN A 32 -3.03 5.70 -6.01
C ASN A 32 -4.36 5.97 -6.71
N LEU A 33 -5.37 5.16 -6.38
CA LEU A 33 -6.78 5.41 -6.71
C LEU A 33 -7.60 5.51 -5.45
N LYS A 34 -8.56 6.43 -5.45
CA LYS A 34 -9.58 6.55 -4.41
C LYS A 34 -10.81 5.75 -4.84
N SER A 35 -11.43 5.05 -3.90
CA SER A 35 -12.67 4.29 -4.19
C SER A 35 -13.83 5.22 -4.53
N GLY A 36 -14.71 4.79 -5.44
CA GLY A 36 -15.91 5.50 -5.82
C GLY A 36 -15.73 6.55 -6.92
N SER A 37 -14.59 6.58 -7.58
CA SER A 37 -14.35 7.43 -8.76
C SER A 37 -14.91 6.79 -10.02
N ASP A 38 -15.63 7.56 -10.83
CA ASP A 38 -16.10 7.17 -12.16
C ASP A 38 -15.06 7.46 -13.25
N GLY A 39 -13.92 8.10 -12.92
CA GLY A 39 -12.92 8.55 -13.86
C GLY A 39 -11.88 7.50 -14.22
N VAL A 40 -10.90 7.27 -13.35
CA VAL A 40 -9.79 6.34 -13.59
C VAL A 40 -10.11 4.97 -13.00
N THR A 41 -9.98 3.91 -13.81
CA THR A 41 -10.25 2.53 -13.41
C THR A 41 -8.95 1.74 -13.23
N LEU A 42 -9.01 0.65 -12.48
CA LEU A 42 -7.91 -0.29 -12.33
C LEU A 42 -7.46 -0.87 -13.69
N ALA A 43 -8.43 -1.15 -14.57
CA ALA A 43 -8.13 -1.63 -15.93
C ALA A 43 -7.32 -0.62 -16.74
N MET A 44 -7.61 0.67 -16.60
CA MET A 44 -6.84 1.75 -17.24
C MET A 44 -5.41 1.79 -16.72
N LEU A 45 -5.19 1.64 -15.41
CA LEU A 45 -3.85 1.56 -14.83
C LEU A 45 -3.06 0.37 -15.36
N HIS A 46 -3.66 -0.82 -15.36
CA HIS A 46 -2.99 -2.04 -15.84
C HIS A 46 -2.66 -1.95 -17.33
N LYS A 47 -3.55 -1.36 -18.14
CA LYS A 47 -3.29 -1.11 -19.56
C LYS A 47 -2.10 -0.16 -19.79
N LEU A 48 -1.91 0.82 -18.90
CA LEU A 48 -0.77 1.71 -18.92
C LEU A 48 0.53 1.01 -18.48
N GLY A 49 0.45 -0.15 -17.85
CA GLY A 49 1.57 -0.85 -17.21
C GLY A 49 1.91 -0.30 -15.83
N ALA A 50 0.96 0.39 -15.20
CA ALA A 50 1.07 0.87 -13.82
C ALA A 50 0.52 -0.15 -12.83
N THR A 51 0.98 -0.08 -11.58
CA THR A 51 0.47 -0.85 -10.45
C THR A 51 -0.34 0.03 -9.51
N LEU A 52 -1.32 -0.56 -8.86
CA LEU A 52 -2.13 0.11 -7.86
C LEU A 52 -1.36 0.23 -6.53
N LEU A 53 -1.10 1.45 -6.12
CA LEU A 53 -0.36 1.73 -4.88
C LEU A 53 -1.15 1.23 -3.67
N PHE A 54 -0.44 0.66 -2.70
CA PHE A 54 -0.98 0.11 -1.43
C PHE A 54 -1.93 -1.09 -1.59
N GLY A 55 -1.90 -1.76 -2.73
CA GLY A 55 -2.62 -3.01 -2.97
C GLY A 55 -4.11 -2.88 -3.29
N ARG A 56 -4.72 -1.73 -3.00
CA ARG A 56 -6.13 -1.43 -3.31
C ARG A 56 -6.36 0.08 -3.33
N THR A 57 -7.56 0.49 -3.72
CA THR A 57 -7.98 1.90 -3.60
C THR A 57 -7.98 2.33 -2.13
N ARG A 58 -7.36 3.47 -1.82
CA ARG A 58 -7.18 3.98 -0.45
C ARG A 58 -7.53 5.45 -0.37
N ASP A 59 -8.16 5.85 0.72
CA ASP A 59 -8.32 7.26 1.07
C ASP A 59 -7.09 7.73 1.85
N LEU A 60 -6.11 8.26 1.11
CA LEU A 60 -4.86 8.75 1.71
C LEU A 60 -5.04 10.03 2.51
N GLU A 61 -6.10 10.78 2.27
CA GLU A 61 -6.39 12.01 2.98
C GLU A 61 -6.63 11.76 4.47
N VAL A 62 -7.38 10.71 4.78
CA VAL A 62 -7.61 10.26 6.17
C VAL A 62 -6.30 9.91 6.87
N TRP A 63 -5.40 9.21 6.19
CA TRP A 63 -4.10 8.85 6.75
C TRP A 63 -3.18 10.07 6.91
N SER A 64 -3.24 11.02 5.98
CA SER A 64 -2.51 12.29 6.10
C SER A 64 -2.95 13.08 7.33
N VAL A 65 -4.25 13.14 7.60
CA VAL A 65 -4.79 13.80 8.80
C VAL A 65 -4.30 13.10 10.08
N ARG A 66 -4.36 11.75 10.12
CA ARG A 66 -3.87 10.99 11.28
C ARG A 66 -2.40 11.25 11.57
N LEU A 67 -1.56 11.31 10.53
CA LEU A 67 -0.15 11.62 10.68
C LEU A 67 0.07 13.02 11.23
N LYS A 68 -0.66 14.01 10.74
CA LYS A 68 -0.58 15.41 11.25
C LYS A 68 -1.03 15.54 12.70
N GLN A 69 -1.97 14.70 13.14
CA GLN A 69 -2.50 14.69 14.51
C GLN A 69 -1.73 13.74 15.44
N GLU A 70 -0.66 13.13 14.96
CA GLU A 70 0.11 12.10 15.71
C GLU A 70 -0.75 10.90 16.14
N ASP A 71 -1.81 10.62 15.40
CA ASP A 71 -2.71 9.46 15.59
C ASP A 71 -2.33 8.23 14.74
N ALA A 72 -1.16 8.25 14.12
CA ALA A 72 -0.62 7.13 13.36
C ALA A 72 0.85 6.92 13.66
N LYS A 73 1.28 5.66 13.64
CA LYS A 73 2.69 5.28 13.77
C LYS A 73 3.11 4.34 12.65
N LEU A 74 4.39 4.35 12.33
CA LEU A 74 5.02 3.36 11.46
C LEU A 74 5.55 2.19 12.29
N GLN A 75 5.33 0.98 11.81
CA GLN A 75 5.90 -0.23 12.41
C GLN A 75 6.23 -1.26 11.35
N ILE A 76 7.40 -1.91 11.50
CA ILE A 76 7.81 -3.01 10.63
C ILE A 76 7.24 -4.31 11.21
N LEU A 77 6.52 -5.06 10.38
CA LEU A 77 6.00 -6.38 10.71
C LEU A 77 6.59 -7.43 9.77
N VAL A 78 6.71 -8.64 10.26
CA VAL A 78 7.18 -9.82 9.53
C VAL A 78 6.02 -10.77 9.32
N LEU A 79 5.88 -11.30 8.13
CA LEU A 79 4.92 -12.38 7.87
C LEU A 79 5.48 -13.68 8.44
N ILE A 80 4.95 -14.13 9.56
CA ILE A 80 5.41 -15.34 10.27
C ILE A 80 4.62 -16.58 9.92
N ASP A 81 3.36 -16.41 9.51
CA ASP A 81 2.48 -17.51 9.15
C ASP A 81 1.72 -17.17 7.86
N ASP A 82 1.98 -17.95 6.82
CA ASP A 82 1.31 -17.89 5.52
C ASP A 82 0.44 -19.13 5.25
N SER A 83 0.17 -19.95 6.26
CA SER A 83 -0.59 -21.21 6.15
C SER A 83 -2.05 -21.02 5.73
N GLY A 84 -2.60 -19.83 5.93
CA GLY A 84 -3.95 -19.45 5.51
C GLY A 84 -4.08 -19.13 4.00
N GLY A 85 -3.01 -19.27 3.24
CA GLY A 85 -2.95 -18.91 1.83
C GLY A 85 -2.14 -17.64 1.57
N GLU A 86 -2.21 -17.11 0.36
CA GLU A 86 -1.50 -15.88 0.01
C GLU A 86 -2.01 -14.71 0.87
N PRO A 87 -1.13 -14.01 1.59
CA PRO A 87 -1.54 -12.89 2.44
C PRO A 87 -2.20 -11.80 1.63
N VAL A 88 -3.40 -11.43 2.03
CA VAL A 88 -4.23 -10.51 1.27
C VAL A 88 -4.06 -9.10 1.82
N LEU A 89 -3.33 -8.25 1.09
CA LEU A 89 -3.19 -6.82 1.41
C LEU A 89 -4.36 -5.97 0.87
N ASN A 90 -5.40 -6.60 0.34
CA ASN A 90 -6.60 -5.95 -0.18
C ASN A 90 -7.87 -6.25 0.63
N ASP A 91 -7.72 -6.74 1.84
CA ASP A 91 -8.83 -7.04 2.73
C ASP A 91 -9.50 -5.76 3.25
N ASN A 92 -10.83 -5.69 3.15
CA ASN A 92 -11.62 -4.57 3.66
C ASN A 92 -11.53 -4.40 5.18
N THR A 93 -11.27 -5.49 5.90
CA THR A 93 -11.18 -5.45 7.37
C THR A 93 -9.99 -4.68 7.90
N MET A 94 -8.97 -4.46 7.06
CA MET A 94 -7.81 -3.63 7.42
C MET A 94 -8.05 -2.12 7.27
N ASP A 95 -9.10 -1.72 6.57
CA ASP A 95 -9.41 -0.30 6.38
C ASP A 95 -9.63 0.38 7.75
N ASN A 96 -9.14 1.59 7.88
CA ASN A 96 -9.12 2.37 9.12
C ASN A 96 -8.28 1.78 10.27
N LEU A 97 -7.70 0.60 10.12
CA LEU A 97 -6.80 0.00 11.11
C LEU A 97 -5.34 0.19 10.74
N VAL A 98 -4.98 -0.24 9.54
CA VAL A 98 -3.60 -0.28 9.06
C VAL A 98 -3.53 0.06 7.57
N LEU A 99 -2.39 0.61 7.15
CA LEU A 99 -2.05 0.83 5.75
C LEU A 99 -0.70 0.17 5.47
N PRO A 100 -0.63 -0.83 4.58
CA PRO A 100 0.65 -1.38 4.15
C PRO A 100 1.37 -0.34 3.28
N PHE A 101 2.52 0.11 3.73
CA PHE A 101 3.20 1.27 3.18
C PHE A 101 4.39 0.91 2.30
N VAL A 102 5.40 0.25 2.87
CA VAL A 102 6.59 -0.19 2.13
C VAL A 102 6.88 -1.66 2.36
N PHE A 103 7.27 -2.33 1.28
CA PHE A 103 7.76 -3.69 1.27
C PHE A 103 9.29 -3.69 1.29
N HIS A 104 9.88 -4.46 2.19
CA HIS A 104 11.32 -4.61 2.32
C HIS A 104 11.79 -5.85 1.55
N GLN A 105 12.52 -5.63 0.47
CA GLN A 105 13.07 -6.69 -0.37
C GLN A 105 14.60 -6.62 -0.37
N ASN A 106 15.24 -7.53 0.36
CA ASN A 106 16.71 -7.54 0.55
C ASN A 106 17.19 -6.19 1.10
N LYS A 107 18.00 -5.46 0.31
CA LYS A 107 18.53 -4.12 0.68
C LYS A 107 17.71 -2.96 0.09
N LYS A 108 16.58 -3.25 -0.54
CA LYS A 108 15.71 -2.25 -1.18
C LYS A 108 14.37 -2.15 -0.47
N VAL A 109 13.80 -0.98 -0.51
CA VAL A 109 12.42 -0.75 -0.09
C VAL A 109 11.63 -0.30 -1.31
N ILE A 110 10.46 -0.85 -1.49
CA ILE A 110 9.54 -0.50 -2.58
C ILE A 110 8.16 -0.19 -2.02
N PRO A 111 7.41 0.73 -2.61
CA PRO A 111 6.03 0.95 -2.20
C PRO A 111 5.21 -0.34 -2.33
N VAL A 112 4.36 -0.62 -1.35
CA VAL A 112 3.40 -1.72 -1.48
C VAL A 112 2.46 -1.43 -2.66
N ASN A 113 2.26 -2.42 -3.53
CA ASN A 113 1.39 -2.32 -4.70
C ASN A 113 0.69 -3.67 -4.96
N ASP A 114 -0.26 -3.69 -5.89
CA ASP A 114 -1.05 -4.87 -6.21
C ASP A 114 -0.28 -5.98 -6.97
N GLY A 115 0.95 -5.72 -7.39
CA GLY A 115 1.83 -6.70 -8.02
C GLY A 115 2.72 -7.47 -7.05
N ILE A 116 2.76 -7.10 -5.76
CA ILE A 116 3.58 -7.74 -4.75
C ILE A 116 2.94 -9.05 -4.30
N LYS A 117 3.74 -10.12 -4.30
CA LYS A 117 3.39 -11.41 -3.72
C LYS A 117 4.20 -11.62 -2.46
N LEU A 118 3.53 -11.66 -1.33
CA LEU A 118 4.14 -11.86 -0.03
C LEU A 118 4.34 -13.34 0.28
N LYS A 119 5.44 -13.64 0.94
CA LYS A 119 5.78 -14.98 1.44
C LYS A 119 6.31 -14.89 2.87
N ARG A 120 6.38 -16.01 3.52
CA ARG A 120 6.92 -16.13 4.88
C ARG A 120 8.29 -15.45 5.00
N ASN A 121 8.49 -14.73 6.09
CA ASN A 121 9.64 -13.90 6.43
C ASN A 121 9.74 -12.57 5.68
N ASP A 122 8.82 -12.26 4.78
CA ASP A 122 8.75 -10.93 4.19
C ASP A 122 8.40 -9.87 5.24
N ARG A 123 8.96 -8.68 5.06
CA ARG A 123 8.79 -7.54 5.96
C ARG A 123 8.04 -6.43 5.25
N VAL A 124 7.07 -5.89 5.94
CA VAL A 124 6.31 -4.71 5.48
C VAL A 124 6.26 -3.68 6.60
N THR A 125 6.50 -2.43 6.25
CA THR A 125 6.20 -1.31 7.15
C THR A 125 4.76 -0.91 6.96
N PHE A 126 4.01 -0.88 8.05
CA PHE A 126 2.61 -0.43 8.09
C PHE A 126 2.50 0.92 8.79
N LEU A 127 1.55 1.74 8.33
CA LEU A 127 0.96 2.79 9.14
C LEU A 127 -0.15 2.18 9.99
N ILE A 128 -0.15 2.49 11.29
CA ILE A 128 -1.12 1.96 12.25
C ILE A 128 -1.93 3.11 12.83
N ASN A 129 -3.25 2.98 12.83
CA ASN A 129 -4.16 3.90 13.48
C ASN A 129 -4.10 3.73 15.00
N LEU A 130 -3.48 4.67 15.71
CA LEU A 130 -3.28 4.60 17.16
C LEU A 130 -4.60 4.62 17.94
N ARG A 131 -5.64 5.25 17.42
CA ARG A 131 -6.97 5.24 18.06
C ARG A 131 -7.63 3.87 18.07
N ARG A 132 -7.17 2.97 17.20
CA ARG A 132 -7.66 1.59 17.07
C ARG A 132 -6.51 0.57 17.14
N GLU A 133 -5.48 0.88 17.91
CA GLU A 133 -4.25 0.07 17.97
C GLU A 133 -4.54 -1.38 18.36
N LYS A 134 -5.38 -1.59 19.36
CA LYS A 134 -5.76 -2.95 19.81
C LYS A 134 -6.45 -3.76 18.71
N GLU A 135 -7.29 -3.12 17.93
CA GLU A 135 -7.96 -3.78 16.79
C GLU A 135 -6.96 -4.07 15.66
N ALA A 136 -6.01 -3.18 15.44
CA ALA A 136 -4.92 -3.38 14.50
C ALA A 136 -4.04 -4.57 14.92
N ASP A 137 -3.66 -4.66 16.19
CA ASP A 137 -2.89 -5.79 16.73
C ASP A 137 -3.63 -7.12 16.53
N ASN A 138 -4.93 -7.16 16.81
CA ASN A 138 -5.76 -8.33 16.55
C ASN A 138 -5.83 -8.70 15.07
N TRP A 139 -5.86 -7.70 14.20
CA TRP A 139 -5.83 -7.92 12.76
C TRP A 139 -4.50 -8.54 12.32
N PHE A 140 -3.37 -8.02 12.80
CA PHE A 140 -2.05 -8.56 12.52
C PHE A 140 -1.94 -10.02 12.97
N GLU A 141 -2.31 -10.31 14.21
CA GLU A 141 -2.25 -11.66 14.75
C GLU A 141 -3.07 -12.66 13.92
N ARG A 142 -4.31 -12.30 13.57
CA ARG A 142 -5.17 -13.15 12.75
C ARG A 142 -4.68 -13.38 11.32
N ASN A 143 -3.89 -12.46 10.79
CA ASN A 143 -3.37 -12.52 9.42
C ASN A 143 -1.90 -12.97 9.35
N GLY A 144 -1.36 -13.51 10.43
CA GLY A 144 -0.04 -14.12 10.45
C GLY A 144 1.13 -13.15 10.52
N TRP A 145 0.89 -11.92 10.95
CA TRP A 145 1.93 -10.90 11.12
C TRP A 145 2.46 -10.88 12.54
N GLY A 146 3.77 -10.75 12.69
CA GLY A 146 4.45 -10.56 13.96
C GLY A 146 5.35 -9.33 13.95
N ILE A 147 5.70 -8.85 15.15
CA ILE A 147 6.63 -7.72 15.29
C ILE A 147 8.02 -8.16 14.81
N ALA A 148 8.65 -7.35 13.95
CA ALA A 148 10.02 -7.58 13.53
C ALA A 148 10.96 -7.35 14.72
N THR A 149 11.67 -8.39 15.15
CA THR A 149 12.81 -8.25 16.05
C THR A 149 14.03 -7.84 15.25
N LEU A 150 14.70 -6.83 15.73
CA LEU A 150 15.97 -6.37 15.16
C LEU A 150 17.08 -7.40 15.42
#